data_47efae5217190e8f776725784d12fd8a
#
_entry.id   47efae5217190e8f776725784d12fd8a
#
_cell.length_a   1.000
_cell.length_b   1.000
_cell.length_c   1.000
_cell.angle_alpha   90.00
_cell.angle_beta   90.00
_cell.angle_gamma   90.00
#
_symmetry.space_group_name_H-M   'P 1'
#
loop_
_entity.id
_entity.type
_entity.pdbx_description
1 polymer ?
#
loop_
_entity_poly.entity_id
_entity_poly.type
_entity_poly.pdbx_seq_one_letter_code
_entity_poly.pdbx_strand_id
1 'polypeptide(L)'
;MFIFLHVFIIVCMFVIGTLFGSFFSLATYRLPRHQDIIATRSYCTSCKHRLEFFDLIPVLSYIIRGGRCKYCGEKISIRYFLLEVTNGLVFVIFYLIFGYTFKLLLVGIVYAVIFVIIGSSIMESKMSEDETREVAKLKKGVFISELVVAMILFTIFMATAFLLSRNYNNKVNEKIARSNAISLAVKNIEMAIATDYDSLYSFSDVDNVDNIEYKIDVNVEKYSDKDFTKKDIVKIIKVDVNYMFNGVPYDFKLNTLKGKVL
;
A
#
# COMPACT_ATOMS: atom_id res chain seq x y z
N MET A 1 13.92 2.75 8.04
CA MET A 1 13.11 3.25 6.91
C MET A 1 11.88 2.38 6.64
N PHE A 2 11.98 1.03 6.56
CA PHE A 2 10.84 0.12 6.33
C PHE A 2 9.74 0.22 7.39
N ILE A 3 10.10 0.20 8.68
CA ILE A 3 9.13 0.29 9.79
C ILE A 3 8.32 1.59 9.70
N PHE A 4 8.98 2.72 9.44
CA PHE A 4 8.31 4.02 9.31
C PHE A 4 7.28 4.02 8.17
N LEU A 5 7.64 3.44 7.02
CA LEU A 5 6.73 3.32 5.88
C LEU A 5 5.52 2.45 6.19
N HIS A 6 5.71 1.29 6.84
CA HIS A 6 4.59 0.43 7.25
C HIS A 6 3.65 1.13 8.23
N VAL A 7 4.20 1.83 9.24
CA VAL A 7 3.39 2.61 10.20
C VAL A 7 2.61 3.70 9.47
N PHE A 8 3.26 4.43 8.56
CA PHE A 8 2.59 5.47 7.75
C PHE A 8 1.41 4.91 6.95
N ILE A 9 1.61 3.76 6.31
CA ILE A 9 0.56 3.09 5.53
C ILE A 9 -0.61 2.65 6.42
N ILE A 10 -0.34 2.07 7.60
CA ILE A 10 -1.37 1.67 8.57
C ILE A 10 -2.21 2.88 8.97
N VAL A 11 -1.56 4.02 9.25
CA VAL A 11 -2.28 5.26 9.58
C VAL A 11 -3.13 5.74 8.39
N CYS A 12 -2.60 5.71 7.18
CA CYS A 12 -3.37 6.06 5.97
C CYS A 12 -4.58 5.14 5.78
N MET A 13 -4.41 3.82 5.95
CA MET A 13 -5.53 2.86 5.84
C MET A 13 -6.60 3.09 6.91
N PHE A 14 -6.19 3.41 8.13
CA PHE A 14 -7.13 3.78 9.19
C PHE A 14 -7.93 5.02 8.83
N VAL A 15 -7.28 6.10 8.40
CA VAL A 15 -7.94 7.35 7.99
C VAL A 15 -8.90 7.11 6.83
N ILE A 16 -8.48 6.38 5.80
CA ILE A 16 -9.33 6.01 4.67
C ILE A 16 -10.54 5.21 5.16
N GLY A 17 -10.34 4.22 6.00
CA GLY A 17 -11.43 3.41 6.57
C GLY A 17 -12.43 4.24 7.38
N THR A 18 -11.97 5.23 8.16
CA THR A 18 -12.87 6.12 8.91
C THR A 18 -13.69 7.02 7.98
N LEU A 19 -13.10 7.53 6.88
CA LEU A 19 -13.81 8.30 5.86
C LEU A 19 -14.93 7.48 5.20
N PHE A 20 -14.63 6.22 4.84
CA PHE A 20 -15.66 5.31 4.33
C PHE A 20 -16.70 4.94 5.37
N GLY A 21 -16.31 4.75 6.63
CA GLY A 21 -17.24 4.50 7.73
C GLY A 21 -18.25 5.65 7.90
N SER A 22 -17.80 6.89 7.83
CA SER A 22 -18.65 8.08 7.85
C SER A 22 -19.61 8.11 6.66
N PHE A 23 -19.09 7.87 5.45
CA PHE A 23 -19.92 7.81 4.23
C PHE A 23 -20.95 6.66 4.28
N PHE A 24 -20.54 5.46 4.67
CA PHE A 24 -21.44 4.30 4.75
C PHE A 24 -22.53 4.51 5.81
N SER A 25 -22.21 5.11 6.95
CA SER A 25 -23.21 5.42 7.98
C SER A 25 -24.26 6.40 7.46
N LEU A 26 -23.85 7.39 6.66
CA LEU A 26 -24.76 8.32 6.00
C LEU A 26 -25.61 7.60 4.95
N ALA A 27 -25.00 6.77 4.11
CA ALA A 27 -25.69 6.01 3.06
C ALA A 27 -26.75 5.07 3.64
N THR A 28 -26.39 4.31 4.69
CA THR A 28 -27.35 3.38 5.35
C THR A 28 -28.55 4.10 5.99
N TYR A 29 -28.37 5.34 6.44
CA TYR A 29 -29.46 6.14 6.99
C TYR A 29 -30.34 6.73 5.88
N ARG A 30 -29.77 7.27 4.81
CA ARG A 30 -30.46 8.02 3.76
C ARG A 30 -31.14 7.11 2.72
N LEU A 31 -30.49 5.98 2.36
CA LEU A 31 -31.01 5.05 1.36
C LEU A 31 -32.46 4.59 1.64
N PRO A 32 -32.79 4.05 2.83
CA PRO A 32 -34.17 3.63 3.10
C PRO A 32 -35.18 4.78 3.10
N ARG A 33 -34.69 6.01 3.37
CA ARG A 33 -35.52 7.24 3.41
C ARG A 33 -35.63 7.94 2.07
N HIS A 34 -35.07 7.37 1.01
CA HIS A 34 -34.99 7.97 -0.30
C HIS A 34 -34.46 9.43 -0.29
N GLN A 35 -33.47 9.70 0.55
CA GLN A 35 -32.80 10.99 0.65
C GLN A 35 -31.54 10.99 -0.21
N ASP A 36 -31.21 12.14 -0.80
CA ASP A 36 -30.01 12.34 -1.58
C ASP A 36 -28.75 12.15 -0.73
N ILE A 37 -27.80 11.33 -1.23
CA ILE A 37 -26.57 10.96 -0.51
C ILE A 37 -25.45 11.96 -0.82
N ILE A 38 -25.40 12.52 -2.04
CA ILE A 38 -24.25 13.29 -2.56
C ILE A 38 -24.53 14.79 -2.54
N ALA A 39 -25.65 15.24 -3.10
CA ALA A 39 -25.92 16.66 -3.29
C ALA A 39 -26.35 17.37 -2.00
N THR A 40 -27.00 16.66 -1.07
CA THR A 40 -27.44 17.24 0.20
C THR A 40 -26.33 17.24 1.24
N ARG A 41 -25.85 18.43 1.62
CA ARG A 41 -24.86 18.58 2.70
C ARG A 41 -25.37 18.02 4.03
N SER A 42 -24.43 17.55 4.84
CA SER A 42 -24.73 17.09 6.20
C SER A 42 -25.15 18.26 7.08
N TYR A 43 -26.12 18.04 7.96
CA TYR A 43 -26.65 19.03 8.88
C TYR A 43 -26.93 18.41 10.27
N CYS A 44 -26.93 19.23 11.27
CA CYS A 44 -27.35 18.80 12.62
C CYS A 44 -28.84 18.46 12.63
N THR A 45 -29.22 17.31 13.15
CA THR A 45 -30.63 16.87 13.19
C THR A 45 -31.49 17.76 14.10
N SER A 46 -30.90 18.38 15.13
CA SER A 46 -31.60 19.23 16.11
C SER A 46 -31.74 20.68 15.64
N CYS A 47 -30.64 21.37 15.32
CA CYS A 47 -30.69 22.77 14.93
C CYS A 47 -30.72 23.03 13.42
N LYS A 48 -30.66 21.97 12.59
CA LYS A 48 -30.65 22.03 11.12
C LYS A 48 -29.49 22.86 10.52
N HIS A 49 -28.51 23.28 11.33
CA HIS A 49 -27.35 23.99 10.84
C HIS A 49 -26.49 23.09 9.94
N ARG A 50 -26.02 23.63 8.81
CA ARG A 50 -25.17 22.88 7.86
C ARG A 50 -23.78 22.70 8.47
N LEU A 51 -23.25 21.48 8.38
CA LEU A 51 -21.93 21.15 8.88
C LEU A 51 -20.85 21.61 7.89
N GLU A 52 -19.78 22.19 8.41
CA GLU A 52 -18.60 22.59 7.66
C GLU A 52 -17.65 21.40 7.47
N PHE A 53 -16.64 21.56 6.59
CA PHE A 53 -15.67 20.50 6.28
C PHE A 53 -14.98 19.93 7.53
N PHE A 54 -14.55 20.81 8.45
CA PHE A 54 -13.89 20.39 9.70
C PHE A 54 -14.84 19.67 10.67
N ASP A 55 -16.13 19.88 10.54
CA ASP A 55 -17.15 19.19 11.34
C ASP A 55 -17.36 17.75 10.86
N LEU A 56 -16.95 17.45 9.63
CA LEU A 56 -17.12 16.18 8.95
C LEU A 56 -15.87 15.30 8.96
N ILE A 57 -14.75 15.76 9.57
CA ILE A 57 -13.56 14.91 9.72
C ILE A 57 -13.89 13.78 10.69
N PRO A 58 -13.93 12.50 10.21
CA PRO A 58 -14.38 11.39 11.03
C PRO A 58 -13.49 11.21 12.25
N VAL A 59 -14.06 10.70 13.34
CA VAL A 59 -13.38 10.46 14.62
C VAL A 59 -12.86 11.74 15.25
N LEU A 60 -12.08 12.54 14.52
CA LEU A 60 -11.40 13.73 15.04
C LEU A 60 -12.39 14.81 15.48
N SER A 61 -13.39 15.11 14.65
CA SER A 61 -14.42 16.12 14.97
C SER A 61 -15.22 15.74 16.21
N TYR A 62 -15.54 14.46 16.38
CA TYR A 62 -16.24 13.93 17.53
C TYR A 62 -15.42 14.10 18.83
N ILE A 63 -14.13 13.74 18.79
CA ILE A 63 -13.22 13.84 19.95
C ILE A 63 -13.02 15.31 20.34
N ILE A 64 -12.66 16.18 19.38
CA ILE A 64 -12.39 17.61 19.66
C ILE A 64 -13.61 18.31 20.25
N ARG A 65 -14.83 17.90 19.86
CA ARG A 65 -16.09 18.54 20.31
C ARG A 65 -16.75 17.83 21.49
N GLY A 66 -16.13 16.79 22.02
CA GLY A 66 -16.70 16.01 23.11
C GLY A 66 -18.07 15.40 22.76
N GLY A 67 -18.27 15.00 21.50
CA GLY A 67 -19.50 14.39 21.02
C GLY A 67 -20.73 15.34 21.02
N ARG A 68 -20.51 16.65 20.80
CA ARG A 68 -21.59 17.65 20.79
C ARG A 68 -21.56 18.50 19.51
N CYS A 69 -22.72 18.98 19.10
CA CYS A 69 -22.85 19.93 18.02
C CYS A 69 -22.17 21.27 18.39
N LYS A 70 -21.34 21.83 17.49
CA LYS A 70 -20.68 23.13 17.68
C LYS A 70 -21.66 24.29 17.86
N TYR A 71 -22.83 24.21 17.25
CA TYR A 71 -23.78 25.32 17.12
C TYR A 71 -24.86 25.31 18.19
N CYS A 72 -25.40 24.13 18.56
CA CYS A 72 -26.48 24.03 19.52
C CYS A 72 -26.14 23.24 20.80
N GLY A 73 -24.93 22.64 20.88
CA GLY A 73 -24.54 21.85 22.05
C GLY A 73 -25.19 20.47 22.18
N GLU A 74 -26.16 20.13 21.31
CA GLU A 74 -26.86 18.85 21.34
C GLU A 74 -25.90 17.68 21.19
N LYS A 75 -26.16 16.58 21.90
CA LYS A 75 -25.33 15.36 21.88
C LYS A 75 -25.41 14.64 20.53
N ILE A 76 -24.24 14.35 19.95
CA ILE A 76 -24.13 13.49 18.76
C ILE A 76 -24.07 12.04 19.23
N SER A 77 -24.87 11.17 18.61
CA SER A 77 -24.89 9.75 18.97
C SER A 77 -23.48 9.11 18.81
N ILE A 78 -23.01 8.43 19.86
CA ILE A 78 -21.75 7.70 19.88
C ILE A 78 -21.68 6.62 18.79
N ARG A 79 -22.82 6.20 18.23
CA ARG A 79 -22.91 5.20 17.15
C ARG A 79 -22.13 5.64 15.91
N TYR A 80 -22.15 6.93 15.55
CA TYR A 80 -21.39 7.45 14.41
C TYR A 80 -19.90 7.28 14.64
N PHE A 81 -19.42 7.69 15.80
CA PHE A 81 -18.01 7.52 16.19
C PHE A 81 -17.58 6.06 16.17
N LEU A 82 -18.38 5.16 16.75
CA LEU A 82 -18.07 3.73 16.78
C LEU A 82 -18.03 3.14 15.36
N LEU A 83 -18.96 3.51 14.49
CA LEU A 83 -18.97 3.05 13.10
C LEU A 83 -17.72 3.53 12.32
N GLU A 84 -17.31 4.75 12.52
CA GLU A 84 -16.10 5.31 11.90
C GLU A 84 -14.84 4.59 12.38
N VAL A 85 -14.67 4.41 13.69
CA VAL A 85 -13.51 3.71 14.27
C VAL A 85 -13.48 2.24 13.84
N THR A 86 -14.61 1.53 13.90
CA THR A 86 -14.65 0.11 13.50
C THR A 86 -14.32 -0.07 12.03
N ASN A 87 -14.82 0.79 11.13
CA ASN A 87 -14.44 0.76 9.72
C ASN A 87 -12.94 1.06 9.53
N GLY A 88 -12.38 2.02 10.25
CA GLY A 88 -10.95 2.29 10.25
C GLY A 88 -10.14 1.05 10.60
N LEU A 89 -10.51 0.35 11.67
CA LEU A 89 -9.85 -0.89 12.09
C LEU A 89 -9.99 -2.02 11.07
N VAL A 90 -11.18 -2.19 10.47
CA VAL A 90 -11.42 -3.21 9.44
C VAL A 90 -10.50 -2.98 8.23
N PHE A 91 -10.31 -1.75 7.78
CA PHE A 91 -9.40 -1.44 6.67
C PHE A 91 -7.93 -1.73 7.02
N VAL A 92 -7.52 -1.45 8.25
CA VAL A 92 -6.18 -1.84 8.74
C VAL A 92 -6.03 -3.36 8.75
N ILE A 93 -7.01 -4.11 9.27
CA ILE A 93 -6.98 -5.58 9.29
C ILE A 93 -6.91 -6.15 7.88
N PHE A 94 -7.70 -5.64 6.94
CA PHE A 94 -7.66 -6.06 5.54
C PHE A 94 -6.28 -5.82 4.93
N TYR A 95 -5.67 -4.66 5.22
CA TYR A 95 -4.30 -4.38 4.78
C TYR A 95 -3.27 -5.36 5.39
N LEU A 96 -3.37 -5.66 6.68
CA LEU A 96 -2.46 -6.59 7.34
C LEU A 96 -2.57 -8.03 6.82
N ILE A 97 -3.78 -8.46 6.43
CA ILE A 97 -4.03 -9.81 5.91
C ILE A 97 -3.63 -9.93 4.42
N PHE A 98 -4.04 -8.98 3.61
CA PHE A 98 -3.93 -9.09 2.15
C PHE A 98 -2.77 -8.28 1.57
N GLY A 99 -2.14 -7.40 2.36
CA GLY A 99 -1.14 -6.46 1.87
C GLY A 99 -1.70 -5.57 0.75
N TYR A 100 -0.80 -5.02 -0.08
CA TYR A 100 -1.18 -4.28 -1.30
C TYR A 100 -1.37 -5.25 -2.49
N THR A 101 -2.41 -6.06 -2.43
CA THR A 101 -2.75 -6.99 -3.51
C THR A 101 -4.11 -6.64 -4.12
N PHE A 102 -4.36 -7.14 -5.33
CA PHE A 102 -5.69 -7.02 -5.96
C PHE A 102 -6.80 -7.62 -5.08
N LYS A 103 -6.47 -8.60 -4.23
CA LYS A 103 -7.40 -9.19 -3.25
C LYS A 103 -7.93 -8.15 -2.26
N LEU A 104 -7.08 -7.21 -1.80
CA LEU A 104 -7.51 -6.12 -0.92
C LEU A 104 -8.62 -5.27 -1.55
N LEU A 105 -8.48 -4.94 -2.84
CA LEU A 105 -9.50 -4.19 -3.58
C LEU A 105 -10.83 -4.95 -3.63
N LEU A 106 -10.79 -6.23 -4.02
CA LEU A 106 -12.00 -7.06 -4.13
C LEU A 106 -12.72 -7.22 -2.78
N VAL A 107 -11.97 -7.52 -1.72
CA VAL A 107 -12.53 -7.68 -0.36
C VAL A 107 -13.12 -6.36 0.13
N GLY A 108 -12.45 -5.23 -0.13
CA GLY A 108 -12.97 -3.91 0.22
C GLY A 108 -14.29 -3.57 -0.48
N ILE A 109 -14.43 -3.88 -1.77
CA ILE A 109 -15.68 -3.68 -2.53
C ILE A 109 -16.81 -4.57 -1.97
N VAL A 110 -16.55 -5.87 -1.77
CA VAL A 110 -17.54 -6.81 -1.23
C VAL A 110 -18.00 -6.36 0.16
N TYR A 111 -17.05 -5.96 1.01
CA TYR A 111 -17.35 -5.43 2.34
C TYR A 111 -18.25 -4.19 2.27
N ALA A 112 -17.92 -3.21 1.41
CA ALA A 112 -18.72 -1.99 1.26
C ALA A 112 -20.15 -2.29 0.83
N VAL A 113 -20.36 -3.19 -0.14
CA VAL A 113 -21.69 -3.60 -0.62
C VAL A 113 -22.49 -4.26 0.51
N ILE A 114 -21.90 -5.23 1.20
CA ILE A 114 -22.54 -5.95 2.29
C ILE A 114 -22.90 -4.99 3.43
N PHE A 115 -21.98 -4.10 3.81
CA PHE A 115 -22.19 -3.12 4.86
C PHE A 115 -23.39 -2.21 4.55
N VAL A 116 -23.46 -1.68 3.33
CA VAL A 116 -24.54 -0.79 2.92
C VAL A 116 -25.88 -1.54 2.85
N ILE A 117 -25.91 -2.76 2.30
CA ILE A 117 -27.14 -3.57 2.21
C ILE A 117 -27.67 -3.89 3.60
N ILE A 118 -26.85 -4.49 4.47
CA ILE A 118 -27.27 -4.88 5.81
C ILE A 118 -27.64 -3.66 6.65
N GLY A 119 -26.80 -2.61 6.60
CA GLY A 119 -27.05 -1.38 7.33
C GLY A 119 -28.35 -0.70 6.92
N SER A 120 -28.64 -0.65 5.60
CA SER A 120 -29.92 -0.10 5.08
C SER A 120 -31.12 -0.92 5.54
N SER A 121 -31.04 -2.25 5.49
CA SER A 121 -32.12 -3.13 5.95
C SER A 121 -32.42 -2.95 7.45
N ILE A 122 -31.36 -2.82 8.29
CA ILE A 122 -31.52 -2.55 9.73
C ILE A 122 -32.16 -1.17 9.96
N MET A 123 -31.81 -0.16 9.18
CA MET A 123 -32.37 1.17 9.32
C MET A 123 -33.80 1.24 8.83
N GLU A 124 -34.13 0.53 7.75
CA GLU A 124 -35.51 0.39 7.25
C GLU A 124 -36.42 -0.26 8.29
N SER A 125 -35.98 -1.32 8.95
CA SER A 125 -36.77 -2.00 10.01
C SER A 125 -37.02 -1.14 11.26
N LYS A 126 -36.28 -0.02 11.41
CA LYS A 126 -36.43 0.94 12.52
C LYS A 126 -37.22 2.20 12.15
N MET A 127 -37.66 2.32 10.90
CA MET A 127 -38.51 3.45 10.49
C MET A 127 -39.89 3.36 11.11
N SER A 128 -40.44 4.52 11.49
CA SER A 128 -41.81 4.61 11.95
C SER A 128 -42.82 4.36 10.80
N GLU A 129 -44.04 3.98 11.12
CA GLU A 129 -45.09 3.78 10.10
C GLU A 129 -45.35 5.08 9.29
N ASP A 130 -45.28 6.23 9.95
CA ASP A 130 -45.50 7.53 9.30
C ASP A 130 -44.35 7.87 8.34
N GLU A 131 -43.08 7.64 8.73
CA GLU A 131 -41.93 7.77 7.82
C GLU A 131 -42.04 6.84 6.62
N THR A 132 -42.47 5.60 6.84
CA THR A 132 -42.63 4.59 5.77
C THR A 132 -43.70 5.02 4.76
N ARG A 133 -44.83 5.62 5.22
CA ARG A 133 -45.86 6.16 4.35
C ARG A 133 -45.43 7.36 3.53
N GLU A 134 -44.60 8.27 4.11
CA GLU A 134 -44.03 9.41 3.36
C GLU A 134 -43.04 8.93 2.30
N VAL A 135 -42.16 8.00 2.64
CA VAL A 135 -41.15 7.44 1.72
C VAL A 135 -41.82 6.70 0.55
N ALA A 136 -42.92 5.98 0.79
CA ALA A 136 -43.64 5.28 -0.27
C ALA A 136 -44.23 6.21 -1.34
N LYS A 137 -44.39 7.51 -1.05
CA LYS A 137 -44.85 8.55 -2.00
C LYS A 137 -43.72 9.10 -2.84
N LEU A 138 -42.46 8.90 -2.47
CA LEU A 138 -41.27 9.40 -3.20
C LEU A 138 -40.94 8.46 -4.37
N LYS A 139 -40.73 9.02 -5.56
CA LYS A 139 -40.42 8.23 -6.78
C LYS A 139 -39.09 7.47 -6.62
N LYS A 140 -39.10 6.18 -6.86
CA LYS A 140 -38.02 5.18 -6.71
C LYS A 140 -36.82 5.33 -7.68
N GLY A 141 -36.53 6.45 -8.29
CA GLY A 141 -35.64 6.48 -9.48
C GLY A 141 -34.21 6.98 -9.33
N VAL A 142 -33.87 7.73 -8.26
CA VAL A 142 -32.61 8.52 -8.24
C VAL A 142 -31.47 7.87 -7.45
N PHE A 143 -31.74 6.93 -6.59
CA PHE A 143 -30.83 6.49 -5.53
C PHE A 143 -29.78 5.45 -5.92
N ILE A 144 -30.09 4.57 -6.86
CA ILE A 144 -29.17 3.50 -7.28
C ILE A 144 -27.99 4.12 -8.04
N SER A 145 -28.21 5.18 -8.80
CA SER A 145 -27.15 5.85 -9.57
C SER A 145 -26.11 6.52 -8.68
N GLU A 146 -26.49 7.13 -7.57
CA GLU A 146 -25.56 7.80 -6.65
C GLU A 146 -24.68 6.82 -5.90
N LEU A 147 -25.26 5.71 -5.42
CA LEU A 147 -24.50 4.64 -4.80
C LEU A 147 -23.51 4.02 -5.79
N VAL A 148 -23.93 3.79 -7.02
CA VAL A 148 -23.06 3.26 -8.09
C VAL A 148 -21.92 4.23 -8.39
N VAL A 149 -22.18 5.53 -8.51
CA VAL A 149 -21.13 6.54 -8.71
C VAL A 149 -20.13 6.57 -7.56
N ALA A 150 -20.60 6.54 -6.30
CA ALA A 150 -19.73 6.50 -5.13
C ALA A 150 -18.86 5.22 -5.11
N MET A 151 -19.43 4.07 -5.48
CA MET A 151 -18.70 2.81 -5.60
C MET A 151 -17.67 2.83 -6.74
N ILE A 152 -18.00 3.46 -7.88
CA ILE A 152 -17.06 3.63 -9.01
C ILE A 152 -15.88 4.49 -8.57
N LEU A 153 -16.13 5.64 -7.93
CA LEU A 153 -15.08 6.53 -7.44
C LEU A 153 -14.18 5.83 -6.42
N PHE A 154 -14.77 5.05 -5.51
CA PHE A 154 -14.01 4.21 -4.58
C PHE A 154 -13.13 3.19 -5.29
N THR A 155 -13.69 2.51 -6.30
CA THR A 155 -12.96 1.50 -7.07
C THR A 155 -11.77 2.13 -7.81
N ILE A 156 -11.97 3.30 -8.43
CA ILE A 156 -10.90 4.05 -9.11
C ILE A 156 -9.81 4.47 -8.11
N PHE A 157 -10.19 4.98 -6.94
CA PHE A 157 -9.24 5.38 -5.90
C PHE A 157 -8.41 4.18 -5.41
N MET A 158 -9.05 3.06 -5.10
CA MET A 158 -8.36 1.84 -4.66
C MET A 158 -7.48 1.24 -5.76
N ALA A 159 -7.92 1.29 -7.02
CA ALA A 159 -7.12 0.83 -8.16
C ALA A 159 -5.86 1.69 -8.37
N THR A 160 -5.97 3.01 -8.27
CA THR A 160 -4.81 3.91 -8.37
C THR A 160 -3.83 3.72 -7.21
N ALA A 161 -4.32 3.58 -5.99
CA ALA A 161 -3.49 3.27 -4.81
C ALA A 161 -2.74 1.93 -4.98
N PHE A 162 -3.43 0.91 -5.51
CA PHE A 162 -2.83 -0.39 -5.82
C PHE A 162 -1.72 -0.29 -6.88
N LEU A 163 -1.96 0.43 -7.98
CA LEU A 163 -0.96 0.60 -9.05
C LEU A 163 0.29 1.35 -8.55
N LEU A 164 0.10 2.40 -7.76
CA LEU A 164 1.20 3.16 -7.15
C LEU A 164 2.02 2.28 -6.21
N SER A 165 1.36 1.50 -5.35
CA SER A 165 2.03 0.59 -4.43
C SER A 165 2.81 -0.51 -5.15
N ARG A 166 2.22 -1.13 -6.19
CA ARG A 166 2.89 -2.13 -7.02
C ARG A 166 4.16 -1.58 -7.67
N ASN A 167 4.08 -0.37 -8.23
CA ASN A 167 5.24 0.28 -8.85
C ASN A 167 6.33 0.59 -7.83
N TYR A 168 5.95 1.06 -6.62
CA TYR A 168 6.88 1.30 -5.53
C TYR A 168 7.57 0.01 -5.07
N ASN A 169 6.81 -1.07 -4.84
CA ASN A 169 7.36 -2.35 -4.41
C ASN A 169 8.32 -2.94 -5.45
N ASN A 170 7.99 -2.84 -6.75
CA ASN A 170 8.89 -3.28 -7.81
C ASN A 170 10.23 -2.54 -7.77
N LYS A 171 10.23 -1.21 -7.57
CA LYS A 171 11.46 -0.41 -7.44
C LYS A 171 12.27 -0.75 -6.19
N VAL A 172 11.59 -1.06 -5.07
CA VAL A 172 12.27 -1.48 -3.84
C VAL A 172 12.92 -2.85 -4.03
N ASN A 173 12.20 -3.81 -4.59
CA ASN A 173 12.73 -5.15 -4.86
C ASN A 173 13.89 -5.13 -5.88
N GLU A 174 13.83 -4.29 -6.89
CA GLU A 174 14.95 -4.05 -7.82
C GLU A 174 16.21 -3.56 -7.11
N LYS A 175 16.04 -2.59 -6.18
CA LYS A 175 17.17 -2.09 -5.35
C LYS A 175 17.75 -3.17 -4.45
N ILE A 176 16.90 -4.02 -3.87
CA ILE A 176 17.34 -5.17 -3.04
C ILE A 176 18.11 -6.15 -3.90
N ALA A 177 17.59 -6.54 -5.06
CA ALA A 177 18.27 -7.44 -5.99
C ALA A 177 19.66 -6.90 -6.39
N ARG A 178 19.74 -5.61 -6.71
CA ARG A 178 21.04 -4.94 -6.99
C ARG A 178 21.98 -4.94 -5.80
N SER A 179 21.48 -4.70 -4.59
CA SER A 179 22.28 -4.76 -3.36
C SER A 179 22.84 -6.16 -3.12
N ASN A 180 22.05 -7.21 -3.36
CA ASN A 180 22.49 -8.59 -3.27
C ASN A 180 23.58 -8.91 -4.30
N ALA A 181 23.43 -8.45 -5.55
CA ALA A 181 24.46 -8.60 -6.58
C ALA A 181 25.79 -7.95 -6.18
N ILE A 182 25.75 -6.75 -5.62
CA ILE A 182 26.94 -6.05 -5.10
C ILE A 182 27.57 -6.86 -3.96
N SER A 183 26.79 -7.33 -3.01
CA SER A 183 27.29 -8.13 -1.88
C SER A 183 27.96 -9.43 -2.34
N LEU A 184 27.39 -10.12 -3.33
CA LEU A 184 27.95 -11.33 -3.93
C LEU A 184 29.26 -11.02 -4.69
N ALA A 185 29.31 -9.95 -5.44
CA ALA A 185 30.55 -9.54 -6.13
C ALA A 185 31.67 -9.22 -5.13
N VAL A 186 31.38 -8.47 -4.06
CA VAL A 186 32.35 -8.15 -2.99
C VAL A 186 32.84 -9.41 -2.30
N LYS A 187 31.93 -10.32 -1.91
CA LYS A 187 32.26 -11.61 -1.28
C LYS A 187 33.23 -12.42 -2.17
N ASN A 188 32.97 -12.51 -3.47
CA ASN A 188 33.82 -13.26 -4.39
C ASN A 188 35.18 -12.60 -4.63
N ILE A 189 35.24 -11.26 -4.67
CA ILE A 189 36.52 -10.54 -4.71
C ILE A 189 37.33 -10.76 -3.43
N GLU A 190 36.71 -10.68 -2.25
CA GLU A 190 37.38 -10.93 -0.98
C GLU A 190 37.93 -12.37 -0.91
N MET A 191 37.17 -13.36 -1.35
CA MET A 191 37.65 -14.73 -1.47
C MET A 191 38.83 -14.86 -2.43
N ALA A 192 38.77 -14.21 -3.60
CA ALA A 192 39.84 -14.22 -4.56
C ALA A 192 41.11 -13.50 -4.06
N ILE A 193 40.95 -12.43 -3.27
CA ILE A 193 42.08 -11.72 -2.62
C ILE A 193 42.70 -12.61 -1.52
N ALA A 194 41.89 -13.36 -0.76
CA ALA A 194 42.37 -14.26 0.30
C ALA A 194 43.05 -15.53 -0.24
N THR A 195 42.69 -16.00 -1.47
CA THR A 195 43.29 -17.16 -2.11
C THR A 195 44.75 -16.89 -2.48
N ASP A 196 45.62 -17.90 -2.36
CA ASP A 196 47.05 -17.72 -2.76
C ASP A 196 47.17 -17.37 -4.25
N TYR A 197 48.19 -16.52 -4.59
CA TYR A 197 48.39 -15.98 -5.94
C TYR A 197 48.53 -17.06 -7.01
N ASP A 198 49.29 -18.12 -6.71
CA ASP A 198 49.62 -19.17 -7.67
C ASP A 198 48.42 -20.15 -7.88
N SER A 199 47.55 -20.27 -6.88
CA SER A 199 46.33 -21.12 -6.93
C SER A 199 45.06 -20.39 -7.43
N LEU A 200 45.17 -19.09 -7.72
CA LEU A 200 44.05 -18.28 -8.19
C LEU A 200 43.73 -18.55 -9.65
N TYR A 201 42.52 -19.02 -9.96
CA TYR A 201 42.02 -19.34 -11.30
C TYR A 201 40.62 -18.77 -11.54
N SER A 202 40.20 -18.71 -12.81
CA SER A 202 38.85 -18.30 -13.19
C SER A 202 37.85 -19.39 -12.89
N PHE A 203 36.69 -19.03 -12.34
CA PHE A 203 35.57 -19.94 -12.06
C PHE A 203 34.24 -19.25 -12.24
N SER A 204 33.18 -20.04 -12.38
CA SER A 204 31.81 -19.58 -12.39
C SER A 204 31.04 -20.27 -11.28
N ASP A 205 30.14 -19.54 -10.62
CA ASP A 205 29.29 -20.02 -9.54
C ASP A 205 27.86 -19.49 -9.74
N VAL A 206 26.88 -20.14 -9.11
CA VAL A 206 25.48 -19.73 -9.13
C VAL A 206 24.96 -19.71 -7.69
N ASP A 207 24.49 -18.56 -7.26
CA ASP A 207 23.91 -18.38 -5.94
C ASP A 207 22.43 -17.94 -6.07
N ASN A 208 21.58 -18.44 -5.20
CA ASN A 208 20.16 -18.12 -5.16
C ASN A 208 19.83 -17.32 -3.90
N VAL A 209 19.46 -16.06 -4.08
CA VAL A 209 19.07 -15.17 -2.97
C VAL A 209 17.71 -14.56 -3.28
N ASP A 210 16.76 -14.65 -2.34
CA ASP A 210 15.41 -14.10 -2.48
C ASP A 210 14.67 -14.57 -3.74
N ASN A 211 14.83 -15.86 -4.13
CA ASN A 211 14.26 -16.45 -5.34
C ASN A 211 14.81 -15.85 -6.65
N ILE A 212 15.93 -15.17 -6.62
CA ILE A 212 16.64 -14.67 -7.79
C ILE A 212 17.93 -15.46 -7.93
N GLU A 213 18.17 -16.02 -9.14
CA GLU A 213 19.38 -16.70 -9.51
C GLU A 213 20.43 -15.68 -9.95
N TYR A 214 21.59 -15.67 -9.29
CA TYR A 214 22.75 -14.83 -9.61
C TYR A 214 23.85 -15.72 -10.19
N LYS A 215 24.21 -15.47 -11.46
CA LYS A 215 25.37 -16.11 -12.11
C LYS A 215 26.59 -15.24 -11.87
N ILE A 216 27.59 -15.81 -11.25
CA ILE A 216 28.82 -15.13 -10.83
C ILE A 216 29.97 -15.69 -11.64
N ASP A 217 30.55 -14.87 -12.49
CA ASP A 217 31.73 -15.23 -13.30
C ASP A 217 32.95 -14.48 -12.76
N VAL A 218 33.89 -15.23 -12.19
CA VAL A 218 35.17 -14.71 -11.73
C VAL A 218 36.24 -14.99 -12.76
N ASN A 219 36.69 -13.96 -13.46
CA ASN A 219 37.72 -14.03 -14.49
C ASN A 219 39.05 -13.49 -13.95
N VAL A 220 40.08 -14.32 -14.03
CA VAL A 220 41.43 -13.98 -13.58
C VAL A 220 42.33 -13.88 -14.78
N GLU A 221 42.80 -12.67 -15.06
CA GLU A 221 43.70 -12.38 -16.20
C GLU A 221 45.04 -11.90 -15.68
N LYS A 222 46.13 -12.21 -16.41
CA LYS A 222 47.42 -11.62 -16.13
C LYS A 222 47.44 -10.15 -16.58
N TYR A 223 47.95 -9.27 -15.72
CA TYR A 223 48.12 -7.86 -16.09
C TYR A 223 49.10 -7.71 -17.24
N SER A 224 48.66 -7.14 -18.35
CA SER A 224 49.46 -6.92 -19.54
C SER A 224 49.51 -5.42 -19.86
N ASP A 225 50.54 -4.73 -19.36
CA ASP A 225 50.83 -3.38 -19.79
C ASP A 225 52.17 -3.38 -20.58
N LYS A 226 52.25 -2.64 -21.68
CA LYS A 226 53.41 -2.63 -22.58
C LYS A 226 54.65 -2.06 -21.93
N ASP A 227 54.50 -1.24 -20.88
CA ASP A 227 55.59 -0.56 -20.20
C ASP A 227 56.06 -1.21 -18.89
N PHE A 228 55.46 -2.33 -18.48
CA PHE A 228 55.76 -2.98 -17.18
C PHE A 228 56.73 -4.17 -17.36
N THR A 229 57.95 -4.08 -16.86
CA THR A 229 58.99 -5.12 -16.95
C THR A 229 58.73 -6.37 -16.06
N LYS A 230 57.66 -6.38 -15.22
CA LYS A 230 57.31 -7.46 -14.29
C LYS A 230 55.90 -8.01 -14.57
N LYS A 231 55.68 -8.54 -15.78
CA LYS A 231 54.34 -9.02 -16.26
C LYS A 231 53.70 -10.15 -15.43
N ASP A 232 54.48 -10.91 -14.66
CA ASP A 232 53.97 -12.13 -13.95
C ASP A 232 53.64 -11.89 -12.47
N ILE A 233 53.66 -10.64 -11.97
CA ILE A 233 53.49 -10.35 -10.54
C ILE A 233 52.11 -9.82 -10.21
N VAL A 234 51.31 -9.41 -11.21
CA VAL A 234 49.98 -8.84 -10.97
C VAL A 234 48.94 -9.59 -11.80
N LYS A 235 47.87 -9.99 -11.14
CA LYS A 235 46.65 -10.52 -11.77
C LYS A 235 45.50 -9.50 -11.64
N ILE A 236 44.69 -9.39 -12.69
CA ILE A 236 43.41 -8.67 -12.66
C ILE A 236 42.31 -9.68 -12.34
N ILE A 237 41.52 -9.39 -11.32
CA ILE A 237 40.34 -10.16 -10.95
C ILE A 237 39.13 -9.36 -11.38
N LYS A 238 38.33 -9.92 -12.29
CA LYS A 238 37.06 -9.35 -12.76
C LYS A 238 35.95 -10.25 -12.28
N VAL A 239 35.00 -9.67 -11.57
CA VAL A 239 33.80 -10.38 -11.11
C VAL A 239 32.60 -9.76 -11.80
N ASP A 240 31.92 -10.56 -12.61
CA ASP A 240 30.71 -10.23 -13.33
C ASP A 240 29.55 -11.01 -12.68
N VAL A 241 28.54 -10.27 -12.16
CA VAL A 241 27.33 -10.86 -11.57
C VAL A 241 26.14 -10.56 -12.47
N ASN A 242 25.59 -11.59 -13.08
CA ASN A 242 24.46 -11.52 -13.99
C ASN A 242 23.19 -12.09 -13.32
N TYR A 243 22.08 -11.37 -13.38
CA TYR A 243 20.80 -11.86 -12.83
C TYR A 243 19.61 -11.32 -13.63
N MET A 244 18.46 -12.00 -13.49
CA MET A 244 17.20 -11.55 -14.09
C MET A 244 16.25 -11.07 -13.01
N PHE A 245 15.69 -9.87 -13.19
CA PHE A 245 14.65 -9.35 -12.34
C PHE A 245 13.44 -8.92 -13.16
N ASN A 246 12.26 -9.49 -12.87
CA ASN A 246 11.01 -9.26 -13.63
C ASN A 246 11.16 -9.46 -15.15
N GLY A 247 11.99 -10.44 -15.59
CA GLY A 247 12.25 -10.71 -17.00
C GLY A 247 13.22 -9.76 -17.68
N VAL A 248 13.81 -8.80 -16.94
CA VAL A 248 14.84 -7.89 -17.43
C VAL A 248 16.21 -8.38 -16.96
N PRO A 249 17.20 -8.53 -17.85
CA PRO A 249 18.56 -8.88 -17.47
C PRO A 249 19.30 -7.67 -16.89
N TYR A 250 20.04 -7.91 -15.82
CA TYR A 250 20.93 -6.95 -15.18
C TYR A 250 22.33 -7.54 -15.05
N ASP A 251 23.34 -6.70 -15.16
CA ASP A 251 24.73 -7.05 -14.91
C ASP A 251 25.36 -6.07 -13.91
N PHE A 252 26.27 -6.59 -13.08
CA PHE A 252 27.10 -5.82 -12.18
C PHE A 252 28.54 -6.30 -12.28
N LYS A 253 29.47 -5.38 -12.47
CA LYS A 253 30.88 -5.69 -12.69
C LYS A 253 31.74 -5.01 -11.65
N LEU A 254 32.67 -5.77 -11.07
CA LEU A 254 33.64 -5.27 -10.13
C LEU A 254 35.03 -5.81 -10.44
N ASN A 255 36.03 -4.97 -10.47
CA ASN A 255 37.38 -5.34 -10.80
C ASN A 255 38.36 -4.96 -9.70
N THR A 256 39.40 -5.79 -9.49
CA THR A 256 40.49 -5.50 -8.55
C THR A 256 41.80 -6.06 -9.07
N LEU A 257 42.91 -5.64 -8.47
CA LEU A 257 44.25 -6.11 -8.76
C LEU A 257 44.81 -6.90 -7.59
N LYS A 258 45.50 -7.99 -7.86
CA LYS A 258 46.21 -8.78 -6.87
C LYS A 258 47.69 -8.91 -7.25
N GLY A 259 48.57 -8.42 -6.41
CA GLY A 259 50.01 -8.59 -6.54
C GLY A 259 50.48 -9.89 -5.88
N LYS A 260 51.58 -10.47 -6.39
CA LYS A 260 52.31 -11.55 -5.74
C LYS A 260 53.16 -10.95 -4.62
N VAL A 261 52.94 -11.43 -3.38
CA VAL A 261 53.85 -11.08 -2.25
C VAL A 261 55.14 -11.85 -2.46
N LEU A 262 56.25 -11.13 -2.55
CA LEU A 262 57.62 -11.69 -2.75
C LEU A 262 58.20 -12.15 -1.43
#